data_07450c07b5bc9e91ffa44a139350f7e8
#
_entry.id   07450c07b5bc9e91ffa44a139350f7e8
#
_cell.length_a   1.000
_cell.length_b   1.000
_cell.length_c   1.000
_cell.angle_alpha   90.00
_cell.angle_beta   90.00
_cell.angle_gamma   90.00
#
_symmetry.space_group_name_H-M   'P 1'
#
loop_
_entity.id
_entity.type
_entity.pdbx_description
1 polymer ?
#
loop_
_entity_poly.entity_id
_entity_poly.type
_entity_poly.pdbx_seq_one_letter_code
_entity_poly.pdbx_strand_id
1 'polypeptide(L)'
;VRSRTLTSRVALIALALVVALLPAVASAQAVIKVNDDVNFKVGLLLQAWGDWQEVANATNNGSGGFQQNMLLRRARIILGGQVAPNVFFYVDTENANLGKTTVGGTGTGAKAPATGFSLLDAVGEWRIDKAFNIQFGEILVPTNRWILTSSASTFMLDSSAYNTVQNAALQNQSGRDTGVMARGWFFNDRLEYRSAILSGFRAPGARNSFRITERLQYNFFDTEVYNLPSYAGANFGKKTILALGGAYDAQGDYQAGSADLFADFPTGFGSVEGTLAWQYFNGNKLITSLPEQNTESVEAGVFFKGVQVAPIARYEEKNFTLPGNQTKNEHRVAVGFNWYPYQKFENNFNIKVWWQKVTPKVGYATNEFTVQMQVFYF
;
A
#
# COMPACT_ATOMS: atom_id res chain seq x y z
N VAL A 1 -16.81 43.26 -21.09
CA VAL A 1 -17.03 41.95 -20.42
C VAL A 1 -16.96 40.78 -21.41
N ARG A 2 -16.84 40.98 -22.72
CA ARG A 2 -16.86 39.90 -23.75
C ARG A 2 -15.49 39.34 -24.17
N SER A 3 -14.34 39.82 -23.66
CA SER A 3 -13.02 39.39 -24.15
C SER A 3 -12.37 38.23 -23.34
N ARG A 4 -12.81 38.00 -22.10
CA ARG A 4 -12.20 36.94 -21.24
C ARG A 4 -12.65 35.52 -21.56
N THR A 5 -13.80 35.33 -22.20
CA THR A 5 -14.31 33.99 -22.56
C THR A 5 -13.73 33.45 -23.86
N LEU A 6 -13.16 34.27 -24.72
CA LEU A 6 -12.54 33.84 -25.99
C LEU A 6 -11.13 33.26 -25.75
N THR A 7 -10.35 33.89 -24.87
CA THR A 7 -8.99 33.46 -24.53
C THR A 7 -8.96 32.12 -23.81
N SER A 8 -9.93 31.80 -22.93
CA SER A 8 -10.01 30.52 -22.25
C SER A 8 -10.41 29.37 -23.18
N ARG A 9 -11.26 29.62 -24.16
CA ARG A 9 -11.64 28.59 -25.16
C ARG A 9 -10.53 28.32 -26.15
N VAL A 10 -9.77 29.32 -26.55
CA VAL A 10 -8.59 29.15 -27.42
C VAL A 10 -7.48 28.40 -26.70
N ALA A 11 -7.25 28.67 -25.41
CA ALA A 11 -6.28 27.94 -24.58
C ALA A 11 -6.66 26.46 -24.38
N LEU A 12 -7.95 26.18 -24.20
CA LEU A 12 -8.46 24.79 -24.10
C LEU A 12 -8.33 24.02 -25.41
N ILE A 13 -8.63 24.67 -26.54
CA ILE A 13 -8.48 24.06 -27.89
C ILE A 13 -7.01 23.88 -28.22
N ALA A 14 -6.13 24.82 -27.88
CA ALA A 14 -4.69 24.67 -28.06
C ALA A 14 -4.11 23.55 -27.22
N LEU A 15 -4.55 23.40 -25.97
CA LEU A 15 -4.15 22.28 -25.09
C LEU A 15 -4.65 20.94 -25.63
N ALA A 16 -5.89 20.87 -26.12
CA ALA A 16 -6.46 19.65 -26.73
C ALA A 16 -5.75 19.28 -28.04
N LEU A 17 -5.34 20.27 -28.86
CA LEU A 17 -4.53 20.04 -30.07
C LEU A 17 -3.11 19.61 -29.78
N VAL A 18 -2.47 20.12 -28.73
CA VAL A 18 -1.16 19.67 -28.29
C VAL A 18 -1.21 18.23 -27.80
N VAL A 19 -2.25 17.83 -27.08
CA VAL A 19 -2.47 16.46 -26.65
C VAL A 19 -2.78 15.51 -27.83
N ALA A 20 -3.49 16.01 -28.86
CA ALA A 20 -3.84 15.22 -30.05
C ALA A 20 -2.68 15.04 -31.07
N LEU A 21 -1.66 15.90 -30.98
CA LEU A 21 -0.49 15.87 -31.87
C LEU A 21 0.70 15.08 -31.29
N LEU A 22 0.57 14.54 -30.08
CA LEU A 22 1.56 13.58 -29.57
C LEU A 22 1.46 12.31 -30.42
N PRO A 23 2.55 11.91 -31.11
CA PRO A 23 2.52 10.65 -31.85
C PRO A 23 2.20 9.53 -30.88
N ALA A 24 1.19 8.73 -31.22
CA ALA A 24 0.87 7.51 -30.49
C ALA A 24 2.01 6.48 -30.69
N VAL A 25 3.15 6.75 -30.08
CA VAL A 25 4.18 5.73 -29.90
C VAL A 25 3.66 4.88 -28.75
N ALA A 26 3.12 3.73 -29.10
CA ALA A 26 2.73 2.70 -28.14
C ALA A 26 3.96 2.10 -27.47
N SER A 27 4.69 2.91 -26.71
CA SER A 27 5.67 2.44 -25.75
C SER A 27 5.06 2.55 -24.36
N ALA A 28 4.96 1.44 -23.69
CA ALA A 28 4.21 1.25 -22.46
C ALA A 28 4.72 2.07 -21.26
N GLN A 29 5.74 2.90 -21.40
CA GLN A 29 6.29 3.80 -20.38
C GLN A 29 7.01 4.98 -21.03
N ALA A 30 6.68 6.20 -20.64
CA ALA A 30 7.44 7.38 -21.04
C ALA A 30 8.77 7.40 -20.26
N VAL A 31 9.83 6.86 -20.87
CA VAL A 31 11.19 6.96 -20.36
C VAL A 31 11.87 8.14 -21.04
N ILE A 32 12.24 9.14 -20.26
CA ILE A 32 13.05 10.27 -20.73
C ILE A 32 14.51 9.84 -20.61
N LYS A 33 15.13 9.51 -21.73
CA LYS A 33 16.54 9.10 -21.81
C LYS A 33 17.39 10.35 -22.03
N VAL A 34 18.29 10.63 -21.08
CA VAL A 34 19.26 11.72 -21.19
C VAL A 34 20.52 11.22 -21.90
N ASN A 35 21.00 10.04 -21.51
CA ASN A 35 22.09 9.30 -22.14
C ASN A 35 21.95 7.81 -21.80
N ASP A 36 22.97 6.99 -22.06
CA ASP A 36 22.89 5.53 -21.81
C ASP A 36 22.82 5.18 -20.33
N ASP A 37 23.39 6.00 -19.46
CA ASP A 37 23.47 5.78 -18.02
C ASP A 37 22.42 6.58 -17.22
N VAL A 38 21.78 7.58 -17.84
CA VAL A 38 20.85 8.48 -17.15
C VAL A 38 19.49 8.48 -17.83
N ASN A 39 18.50 8.08 -17.11
CA ASN A 39 17.10 8.09 -17.56
C ASN A 39 16.16 8.29 -16.37
N PHE A 40 14.94 8.74 -16.67
CA PHE A 40 13.87 8.83 -15.67
C PHE A 40 12.51 8.58 -16.29
N LYS A 41 11.58 8.17 -15.44
CA LYS A 41 10.18 7.89 -15.72
C LYS A 41 9.33 8.76 -14.84
N VAL A 42 8.17 9.15 -15.35
CA VAL A 42 7.12 9.84 -14.61
C VAL A 42 5.89 8.96 -14.61
N GLY A 43 5.26 8.82 -13.48
CA GLY A 43 4.03 8.06 -13.33
C GLY A 43 3.02 8.75 -12.45
N LEU A 44 1.85 8.15 -12.35
CA LEU A 44 0.78 8.61 -11.48
C LEU A 44 -0.03 7.43 -10.94
N LEU A 45 -0.61 7.63 -9.74
CA LEU A 45 -1.65 6.77 -9.19
C LEU A 45 -2.80 7.64 -8.70
N LEU A 46 -4.01 7.37 -9.21
CA LEU A 46 -5.25 7.94 -8.71
C LEU A 46 -6.19 6.81 -8.29
N GLN A 47 -6.68 6.87 -7.05
CA GLN A 47 -7.71 5.98 -6.55
C GLN A 47 -8.83 6.82 -5.96
N ALA A 48 -9.98 6.85 -6.62
CA ALA A 48 -11.18 7.52 -6.16
C ALA A 48 -12.10 6.51 -5.45
N TRP A 49 -12.63 6.89 -4.30
CA TRP A 49 -13.58 6.10 -3.52
C TRP A 49 -14.94 6.78 -3.40
N GLY A 50 -16.01 5.99 -3.61
CA GLY A 50 -17.32 6.22 -3.04
C GLY A 50 -17.47 5.28 -1.87
N ASP A 51 -17.72 5.81 -0.67
CA ASP A 51 -17.70 5.09 0.60
C ASP A 51 -18.99 5.34 1.39
N TRP A 52 -19.63 4.27 1.84
CA TRP A 52 -20.84 4.25 2.70
C TRP A 52 -20.49 3.50 3.97
N GLN A 53 -20.30 4.22 5.04
CA GLN A 53 -19.82 3.70 6.31
C GLN A 53 -20.91 3.80 7.37
N GLU A 54 -21.29 2.67 7.94
CA GLU A 54 -22.23 2.63 9.07
C GLU A 54 -21.55 3.18 10.33
N VAL A 55 -22.26 4.01 11.07
CA VAL A 55 -21.79 4.60 12.32
C VAL A 55 -22.47 3.93 13.49
N ALA A 56 -21.70 3.52 14.48
CA ALA A 56 -22.26 3.02 15.73
C ALA A 56 -22.92 4.16 16.52
N ASN A 57 -24.12 3.91 17.04
CA ASN A 57 -24.79 4.80 17.96
C ASN A 57 -24.29 4.53 19.38
N ALA A 58 -23.59 5.50 19.97
CA ALA A 58 -23.01 5.37 21.30
C ALA A 58 -24.05 5.25 22.43
N THR A 59 -25.28 5.70 22.20
CA THR A 59 -26.32 5.78 23.24
C THR A 59 -27.03 4.45 23.42
N ASN A 60 -27.33 3.74 22.34
CA ASN A 60 -28.19 2.53 22.38
C ASN A 60 -27.46 1.27 21.86
N ASN A 61 -26.16 1.34 21.58
CA ASN A 61 -25.36 0.25 21.01
C ASN A 61 -26.01 -0.35 19.74
N GLY A 62 -26.54 0.50 18.88
CA GLY A 62 -27.19 0.17 17.62
C GLY A 62 -26.60 0.93 16.45
N SER A 63 -27.27 0.85 15.30
CA SER A 63 -26.90 1.65 14.13
C SER A 63 -27.22 3.12 14.33
N GLY A 64 -26.26 3.99 14.02
CA GLY A 64 -26.45 5.44 13.89
C GLY A 64 -26.72 5.88 12.44
N GLY A 65 -26.95 4.93 11.53
CA GLY A 65 -27.15 5.18 10.11
C GLY A 65 -25.84 5.16 9.30
N PHE A 66 -25.96 5.38 8.00
CA PHE A 66 -24.82 5.39 7.07
C PHE A 66 -24.39 6.82 6.75
N GLN A 67 -23.09 7.05 6.84
CA GLN A 67 -22.45 8.26 6.34
C GLN A 67 -21.81 7.97 4.98
N GLN A 68 -21.80 8.98 4.12
CA GLN A 68 -21.33 8.86 2.74
C GLN A 68 -20.13 9.77 2.51
N ASN A 69 -19.11 9.25 1.83
CA ASN A 69 -17.95 9.97 1.41
C ASN A 69 -17.70 9.79 -0.11
N MET A 70 -17.21 10.83 -0.76
CA MET A 70 -16.51 10.76 -2.03
C MET A 70 -15.15 11.41 -1.85
N LEU A 71 -14.08 10.64 -2.09
CA LEU A 71 -12.72 11.08 -1.79
C LEU A 71 -11.71 10.51 -2.78
N LEU A 72 -10.56 11.16 -2.88
CA LEU A 72 -9.37 10.54 -3.46
C LEU A 72 -8.64 9.80 -2.35
N ARG A 73 -8.72 8.45 -2.37
CA ARG A 73 -8.03 7.61 -1.40
C ARG A 73 -6.52 7.75 -1.53
N ARG A 74 -6.05 7.84 -2.79
CA ARG A 74 -4.65 8.12 -3.14
C ARG A 74 -4.60 9.01 -4.37
N ALA A 75 -3.70 9.99 -4.31
CA ALA A 75 -3.29 10.80 -5.45
C ALA A 75 -1.77 10.94 -5.39
N ARG A 76 -1.06 10.35 -6.34
CA ARG A 76 0.40 10.24 -6.35
C ARG A 76 0.99 10.71 -7.65
N ILE A 77 2.15 11.36 -7.56
CA ILE A 77 3.07 11.60 -8.66
C ILE A 77 4.30 10.76 -8.36
N ILE A 78 4.71 9.94 -9.31
CA ILE A 78 5.78 8.95 -9.15
C ILE A 78 6.91 9.32 -10.10
N LEU A 79 8.11 9.40 -9.57
CA LEU A 79 9.35 9.60 -10.33
C LEU A 79 10.30 8.45 -10.03
N GLY A 80 10.96 7.94 -11.04
CA GLY A 80 11.99 6.93 -10.85
C GLY A 80 12.96 6.90 -12.02
N GLY A 81 14.15 6.41 -11.80
CA GLY A 81 15.13 6.33 -12.85
C GLY A 81 16.52 5.97 -12.38
N GLN A 82 17.48 6.18 -13.28
CA GLN A 82 18.89 5.94 -13.07
C GLN A 82 19.64 7.27 -13.27
N VAL A 83 20.53 7.60 -12.36
CA VAL A 83 21.31 8.86 -12.36
C VAL A 83 22.80 8.64 -12.66
N ALA A 84 23.28 7.40 -12.54
CA ALA A 84 24.62 6.95 -12.87
C ALA A 84 24.60 5.43 -13.08
N PRO A 85 25.64 4.79 -13.62
CA PRO A 85 25.71 3.34 -13.67
C PRO A 85 25.45 2.74 -12.29
N ASN A 86 24.42 1.84 -12.21
CA ASN A 86 24.01 1.15 -10.99
C ASN A 86 23.50 2.04 -9.84
N VAL A 87 23.21 3.34 -10.07
CA VAL A 87 22.63 4.25 -9.08
C VAL A 87 21.24 4.66 -9.51
N PHE A 88 20.24 4.23 -8.75
CA PHE A 88 18.82 4.43 -9.04
C PHE A 88 18.20 5.35 -7.99
N PHE A 89 17.08 5.96 -8.36
CA PHE A 89 16.23 6.70 -7.44
C PHE A 89 14.76 6.36 -7.67
N TYR A 90 13.98 6.54 -6.62
CA TYR A 90 12.53 6.45 -6.65
C TYR A 90 11.95 7.48 -5.70
N VAL A 91 11.05 8.31 -6.20
CA VAL A 91 10.34 9.34 -5.42
C VAL A 91 8.86 9.17 -5.67
N ASP A 92 8.09 9.06 -4.62
CA ASP A 92 6.63 8.99 -4.65
C ASP A 92 6.05 10.05 -3.72
N THR A 93 5.05 10.79 -4.20
CA THR A 93 4.30 11.73 -3.39
C THR A 93 2.95 11.15 -3.03
N GLU A 94 2.32 11.64 -1.97
CA GLU A 94 0.98 11.22 -1.57
C GLU A 94 0.12 12.42 -1.18
N ASN A 95 -1.10 12.49 -1.70
CA ASN A 95 -2.19 13.25 -1.11
C ASN A 95 -3.31 12.26 -0.79
N ALA A 96 -3.28 11.72 0.43
CA ALA A 96 -4.21 10.68 0.86
C ALA A 96 -5.50 11.27 1.43
N ASN A 97 -6.61 10.61 1.09
CA ASN A 97 -7.93 10.92 1.64
C ASN A 97 -8.43 12.36 1.37
N LEU A 98 -8.00 12.96 0.26
CA LEU A 98 -8.48 14.27 -0.16
C LEU A 98 -9.99 14.26 -0.35
N GLY A 99 -10.68 15.14 0.34
CA GLY A 99 -12.15 15.25 0.32
C GLY A 99 -12.87 14.37 1.34
N LYS A 100 -12.17 13.54 2.13
CA LYS A 100 -12.78 12.71 3.18
C LYS A 100 -13.39 13.58 4.27
N THR A 101 -14.63 13.28 4.65
CA THR A 101 -15.25 13.83 5.86
C THR A 101 -15.00 12.91 7.05
N THR A 102 -14.91 13.49 8.25
CA THR A 102 -14.78 12.68 9.47
C THR A 102 -16.10 11.93 9.72
N VAL A 103 -16.02 10.60 9.71
CA VAL A 103 -17.16 9.73 10.00
C VAL A 103 -17.29 9.57 11.52
N GLY A 104 -18.51 9.69 12.06
CA GLY A 104 -18.80 9.49 13.49
C GLY A 104 -18.35 10.61 14.42
N GLY A 105 -17.84 11.72 13.90
CA GLY A 105 -17.46 12.89 14.70
C GLY A 105 -18.59 13.90 14.86
N THR A 106 -18.56 14.68 15.93
CA THR A 106 -19.37 15.90 16.12
C THR A 106 -18.88 17.05 15.22
N GLY A 107 -18.05 16.74 14.21
CA GLY A 107 -17.42 17.71 13.34
C GLY A 107 -18.42 18.45 12.47
N THR A 108 -18.00 19.62 12.00
CA THR A 108 -18.78 20.56 11.19
C THR A 108 -19.09 20.08 9.77
N GLY A 109 -18.84 18.80 9.44
CA GLY A 109 -18.98 18.27 8.08
C GLY A 109 -17.91 18.79 7.11
N ALA A 110 -16.85 19.41 7.61
CA ALA A 110 -15.76 19.91 6.80
C ALA A 110 -15.01 18.77 6.11
N LYS A 111 -14.80 18.88 4.82
CA LYS A 111 -13.97 17.96 4.05
C LYS A 111 -12.51 18.14 4.46
N ALA A 112 -11.73 17.05 4.41
CA ALA A 112 -10.29 17.12 4.54
C ALA A 112 -9.75 18.09 3.45
N PRO A 113 -9.05 19.17 3.83
CA PRO A 113 -8.54 20.12 2.85
C PRO A 113 -7.44 19.45 2.01
N ALA A 114 -7.26 19.98 0.80
CA ALA A 114 -6.09 19.67 -0.01
C ALA A 114 -4.87 20.31 0.67
N THR A 115 -4.16 19.54 1.51
CA THR A 115 -2.97 20.04 2.25
C THR A 115 -1.69 19.98 1.42
N GLY A 116 -1.80 19.66 0.13
CA GLY A 116 -0.68 19.49 -0.78
C GLY A 116 -0.20 18.02 -0.84
N PHE A 117 0.82 17.80 -1.66
CA PHE A 117 1.47 16.51 -1.74
C PHE A 117 2.56 16.41 -0.67
N SER A 118 2.49 15.38 0.15
CA SER A 118 3.59 15.01 1.04
C SER A 118 4.52 14.02 0.33
N LEU A 119 5.78 13.99 0.75
CA LEU A 119 6.73 13.01 0.28
C LEU A 119 6.39 11.66 0.94
N LEU A 120 6.14 10.62 0.13
CA LEU A 120 5.86 9.28 0.63
C LEU A 120 7.10 8.39 0.59
N ASP A 121 7.75 8.32 -0.55
CA ASP A 121 9.02 7.62 -0.76
C ASP A 121 10.06 8.60 -1.33
N ALA A 122 11.29 8.55 -0.84
CA ALA A 122 12.44 9.23 -1.41
C ALA A 122 13.68 8.34 -1.25
N VAL A 123 13.85 7.44 -2.20
CA VAL A 123 14.81 6.33 -2.12
C VAL A 123 15.92 6.55 -3.13
N GLY A 124 17.16 6.56 -2.65
CA GLY A 124 18.33 6.28 -3.47
C GLY A 124 18.72 4.81 -3.33
N GLU A 125 19.15 4.18 -4.40
CA GLU A 125 19.61 2.80 -4.39
C GLU A 125 20.91 2.65 -5.19
N TRP A 126 21.94 2.16 -4.54
CA TRP A 126 23.18 1.74 -5.18
C TRP A 126 23.17 0.23 -5.36
N ARG A 127 23.07 -0.23 -6.61
CA ARG A 127 23.05 -1.64 -7.01
C ARG A 127 24.46 -2.10 -7.30
N ILE A 128 25.13 -2.67 -6.30
CA ILE A 128 26.51 -3.14 -6.41
C ILE A 128 26.54 -4.45 -7.19
N ASP A 129 25.72 -5.40 -6.75
CA ASP A 129 25.46 -6.64 -7.47
C ASP A 129 24.08 -7.19 -7.06
N LYS A 130 23.73 -8.38 -7.54
CA LYS A 130 22.43 -8.99 -7.25
C LYS A 130 22.27 -9.38 -5.80
N ALA A 131 23.34 -9.77 -5.13
CA ALA A 131 23.33 -10.19 -3.74
C ALA A 131 23.42 -9.03 -2.75
N PHE A 132 23.87 -7.86 -3.21
CA PHE A 132 24.10 -6.73 -2.32
C PHE A 132 23.79 -5.38 -2.96
N ASN A 133 22.74 -4.74 -2.45
CA ASN A 133 22.29 -3.41 -2.85
C ASN A 133 22.06 -2.57 -1.59
N ILE A 134 22.33 -1.29 -1.66
CA ILE A 134 22.13 -0.36 -0.55
C ILE A 134 21.05 0.63 -0.95
N GLN A 135 19.95 0.66 -0.19
CA GLN A 135 18.92 1.70 -0.24
C GLN A 135 19.11 2.68 0.90
N PHE A 136 18.81 3.95 0.67
CA PHE A 136 18.84 5.00 1.69
C PHE A 136 17.77 6.05 1.41
N GLY A 137 17.39 6.76 2.45
CA GLY A 137 16.36 7.82 2.39
C GLY A 137 15.10 7.45 3.14
N GLU A 138 13.94 7.89 2.65
CA GLU A 138 12.62 7.52 3.15
C GLU A 138 12.19 6.23 2.45
N ILE A 139 12.36 5.10 3.15
CA ILE A 139 12.25 3.75 2.58
C ILE A 139 11.08 2.97 3.15
N LEU A 140 10.57 2.02 2.38
CA LEU A 140 9.62 1.01 2.88
C LEU A 140 10.27 0.15 3.94
N VAL A 141 9.66 0.11 5.13
CA VAL A 141 10.17 -0.66 6.27
C VAL A 141 9.87 -2.14 6.05
N PRO A 142 10.87 -3.04 6.07
CA PRO A 142 10.69 -4.44 5.74
C PRO A 142 10.10 -5.26 6.91
N THR A 143 8.94 -4.87 7.44
CA THR A 143 8.31 -5.53 8.59
C THR A 143 7.29 -6.59 8.22
N ASN A 144 6.63 -6.49 7.07
CA ASN A 144 5.68 -7.50 6.59
C ASN A 144 5.40 -7.32 5.10
N ARG A 145 4.75 -8.32 4.49
CA ARG A 145 4.41 -8.29 3.07
C ARG A 145 3.47 -7.13 2.72
N TRP A 146 2.50 -6.79 3.57
CA TRP A 146 1.52 -5.72 3.30
C TRP A 146 2.15 -4.36 3.09
N ILE A 147 3.13 -3.99 3.94
CA ILE A 147 3.88 -2.74 3.81
C ILE A 147 4.69 -2.74 2.52
N LEU A 148 5.25 -3.89 2.15
CA LEU A 148 6.08 -4.03 0.96
C LEU A 148 5.29 -4.21 -0.34
N THR A 149 3.96 -4.36 -0.31
CA THR A 149 3.16 -4.54 -1.52
C THR A 149 2.69 -3.20 -2.07
N SER A 150 2.85 -3.00 -3.37
CA SER A 150 2.37 -1.80 -4.06
C SER A 150 0.85 -1.69 -4.00
N SER A 151 0.35 -0.56 -3.53
CA SER A 151 -1.09 -0.29 -3.47
C SER A 151 -1.77 -0.19 -4.83
N ALA A 152 -1.00 0.00 -5.91
CA ALA A 152 -1.52 0.01 -7.28
C ALA A 152 -1.80 -1.40 -7.82
N SER A 153 -1.17 -2.44 -7.25
CA SER A 153 -1.29 -3.82 -7.72
C SER A 153 -1.92 -4.78 -6.70
N THR A 154 -2.34 -4.29 -5.55
CA THR A 154 -3.02 -5.13 -4.55
C THR A 154 -4.30 -5.74 -5.11
N PHE A 155 -4.53 -7.02 -4.84
CA PHE A 155 -5.75 -7.73 -5.24
C PHE A 155 -6.94 -7.29 -4.38
N MET A 156 -6.72 -7.06 -3.09
CA MET A 156 -7.74 -6.51 -2.19
C MET A 156 -7.97 -5.02 -2.45
N LEU A 157 -9.02 -4.46 -1.85
CA LEU A 157 -9.32 -3.03 -1.94
C LEU A 157 -8.17 -2.18 -1.40
N ASP A 158 -7.68 -2.54 -0.22
CA ASP A 158 -6.57 -1.87 0.48
C ASP A 158 -5.77 -2.89 1.29
N SER A 159 -4.62 -2.48 1.82
CA SER A 159 -3.81 -3.28 2.72
C SER A 159 -4.58 -3.62 4.01
N SER A 160 -4.17 -4.69 4.71
CA SER A 160 -4.74 -5.05 6.00
C SER A 160 -4.70 -3.88 6.98
N ALA A 161 -5.84 -3.56 7.57
CA ALA A 161 -5.98 -2.44 8.49
C ALA A 161 -5.17 -2.64 9.77
N TYR A 162 -4.99 -3.87 10.22
CA TYR A 162 -4.31 -4.15 11.47
C TYR A 162 -2.78 -4.24 11.29
N ASN A 163 -2.31 -4.74 10.16
CA ASN A 163 -0.88 -4.91 9.92
C ASN A 163 -0.17 -3.60 9.56
N THR A 164 -0.86 -2.66 8.91
CA THR A 164 -0.30 -1.36 8.52
C THR A 164 -0.45 -0.30 9.60
N VAL A 165 -1.60 -0.22 10.23
CA VAL A 165 -1.92 0.81 11.24
C VAL A 165 -1.14 0.60 12.53
N GLN A 166 -0.84 -0.65 12.92
CA GLN A 166 -0.13 -0.93 14.16
C GLN A 166 1.32 -0.41 14.18
N ASN A 167 1.89 -0.17 13.01
CA ASN A 167 3.25 0.42 12.89
C ASN A 167 3.25 1.96 12.92
N ALA A 168 2.09 2.62 13.01
CA ALA A 168 1.98 4.08 12.89
C ALA A 168 2.87 4.87 13.86
N ALA A 169 3.09 4.34 15.08
CA ALA A 169 3.94 5.01 16.08
C ALA A 169 5.44 5.03 15.73
N LEU A 170 5.87 4.16 14.81
CA LEU A 170 7.28 3.96 14.44
C LEU A 170 7.64 4.52 13.08
N GLN A 171 6.67 4.97 12.31
CA GLN A 171 6.85 5.33 10.92
C GLN A 171 6.59 6.81 10.69
N ASN A 172 7.29 7.40 9.74
CA ASN A 172 7.03 8.77 9.32
C ASN A 172 5.70 8.87 8.56
N GLN A 173 5.46 7.94 7.62
CA GLN A 173 4.22 7.80 6.86
C GLN A 173 4.00 6.32 6.47
N SER A 174 2.75 5.86 6.47
CA SER A 174 2.24 4.61 5.86
C SER A 174 3.26 3.49 5.61
N GLY A 175 4.00 3.05 6.63
CA GLY A 175 5.01 1.99 6.53
C GLY A 175 6.38 2.45 6.02
N ARG A 176 6.69 3.75 6.09
CA ARG A 176 8.00 4.31 5.73
C ARG A 176 8.71 4.85 6.95
N ASP A 177 10.03 4.82 6.88
CA ASP A 177 10.91 5.42 7.86
C ASP A 177 12.24 5.81 7.18
N THR A 178 12.89 6.83 7.71
CA THR A 178 14.17 7.31 7.18
C THR A 178 15.31 6.42 7.67
N GLY A 179 16.17 5.96 6.75
CA GLY A 179 17.31 5.14 7.12
C GLY A 179 18.11 4.58 5.97
N VAL A 180 18.79 3.48 6.25
CA VAL A 180 19.61 2.72 5.30
C VAL A 180 19.23 1.26 5.38
N MET A 181 19.13 0.60 4.22
CA MET A 181 18.78 -0.81 4.09
C MET A 181 19.72 -1.51 3.11
N ALA A 182 20.30 -2.63 3.54
CA ALA A 182 20.91 -3.61 2.65
C ALA A 182 19.83 -4.58 2.18
N ARG A 183 19.80 -4.88 0.87
CA ARG A 183 18.93 -5.92 0.31
C ARG A 183 19.63 -6.68 -0.80
N GLY A 184 19.21 -7.92 -1.02
CA GLY A 184 19.75 -8.72 -2.12
C GLY A 184 19.07 -10.08 -2.21
N TRP A 185 19.55 -10.87 -3.19
CA TRP A 185 18.99 -12.17 -3.52
C TRP A 185 20.08 -13.21 -3.65
N PHE A 186 19.81 -14.41 -3.11
CA PHE A 186 20.67 -15.57 -3.18
C PHE A 186 19.91 -16.76 -3.80
N PHE A 187 20.63 -17.83 -4.10
CA PHE A 187 20.11 -19.13 -4.57
C PHE A 187 19.20 -18.97 -5.81
N ASN A 188 19.72 -18.36 -6.87
CA ASN A 188 19.00 -18.04 -8.09
C ASN A 188 17.74 -17.20 -7.81
N ASP A 189 17.91 -16.16 -6.98
CA ASP A 189 16.88 -15.18 -6.59
C ASP A 189 15.75 -15.72 -5.71
N ARG A 190 15.88 -16.95 -5.22
CA ARG A 190 14.84 -17.56 -4.39
C ARG A 190 14.80 -17.02 -2.97
N LEU A 191 15.95 -16.68 -2.40
CA LEU A 191 16.04 -16.09 -1.06
C LEU A 191 16.33 -14.60 -1.16
N GLU A 192 15.38 -13.77 -0.76
CA GLU A 192 15.56 -12.34 -0.57
C GLU A 192 15.84 -12.04 0.91
N TYR A 193 16.78 -11.13 1.17
CA TYR A 193 16.95 -10.51 2.48
C TYR A 193 16.83 -8.99 2.39
N ARG A 194 16.35 -8.38 3.47
CA ARG A 194 16.30 -6.94 3.72
C ARG A 194 16.69 -6.68 5.15
N SER A 195 17.74 -5.91 5.37
CA SER A 195 18.28 -5.55 6.68
C SER A 195 18.40 -4.05 6.77
N ALA A 196 17.70 -3.40 7.70
CA ALA A 196 17.63 -1.95 7.76
C ALA A 196 17.94 -1.40 9.15
N ILE A 197 18.62 -0.25 9.15
CA ILE A 197 18.80 0.63 10.31
C ILE A 197 18.02 1.91 10.02
N LEU A 198 17.04 2.20 10.88
CA LEU A 198 16.05 3.25 10.67
C LEU A 198 16.02 4.23 11.82
N SER A 199 15.46 5.40 11.56
CA SER A 199 15.24 6.44 12.58
C SER A 199 14.37 5.92 13.73
N GLY A 200 13.22 5.32 13.40
CA GLY A 200 12.28 4.79 14.38
C GLY A 200 11.62 5.87 15.25
N PHE A 201 11.03 5.45 16.35
CA PHE A 201 10.46 6.34 17.36
C PHE A 201 11.55 7.20 18.00
N ARG A 202 11.31 8.52 18.10
CA ARG A 202 12.23 9.48 18.70
C ARG A 202 11.62 10.14 19.94
N ALA A 203 12.23 9.89 21.08
CA ALA A 203 11.94 10.65 22.29
C ALA A 203 12.49 12.10 22.18
N PRO A 204 11.98 13.03 22.99
CA PRO A 204 12.56 14.36 23.10
C PRO A 204 14.07 14.29 23.35
N GLY A 205 14.85 15.04 22.57
CA GLY A 205 16.31 15.02 22.62
C GLY A 205 16.96 13.83 21.91
N ALA A 206 16.22 13.08 21.11
CA ALA A 206 16.70 11.98 20.25
C ALA A 206 17.60 10.97 20.97
N ARG A 207 17.26 10.59 22.20
CA ARG A 207 18.06 9.69 23.06
C ARG A 207 17.82 8.20 22.84
N ASN A 208 16.82 7.84 22.02
CA ASN A 208 16.52 6.43 21.71
C ASN A 208 17.54 5.86 20.73
N SER A 209 17.78 4.55 20.85
CA SER A 209 18.53 3.78 19.85
C SER A 209 17.86 3.89 18.47
N PHE A 210 18.58 3.54 17.41
CA PHE A 210 17.99 3.32 16.11
C PHE A 210 17.10 2.07 16.11
N ARG A 211 16.11 2.06 15.24
CA ARG A 211 15.28 0.89 14.94
C ARG A 211 16.02 -0.04 13.99
N ILE A 212 15.96 -1.33 14.24
CA ILE A 212 16.55 -2.37 13.39
C ILE A 212 15.42 -3.25 12.89
N THR A 213 15.39 -3.51 11.58
CA THR A 213 14.42 -4.41 10.96
C THR A 213 15.12 -5.39 10.05
N GLU A 214 14.71 -6.65 10.13
CA GLU A 214 15.24 -7.76 9.34
C GLU A 214 14.08 -8.52 8.71
N ARG A 215 14.17 -8.81 7.40
CA ARG A 215 13.21 -9.67 6.70
C ARG A 215 13.92 -10.65 5.79
N LEU A 216 13.44 -11.90 5.83
CA LEU A 216 13.79 -12.92 4.86
C LEU A 216 12.52 -13.37 4.13
N GLN A 217 12.64 -13.63 2.83
CA GLN A 217 11.59 -14.23 2.03
C GLN A 217 12.17 -15.29 1.10
N TYR A 218 11.53 -16.48 1.09
CA TYR A 218 11.90 -17.56 0.18
C TYR A 218 10.80 -17.83 -0.83
N ASN A 219 11.17 -17.82 -2.13
CA ASN A 219 10.29 -18.12 -3.26
C ASN A 219 10.49 -19.56 -3.71
N PHE A 220 9.46 -20.41 -3.60
CA PHE A 220 9.53 -21.82 -3.94
C PHE A 220 9.49 -22.09 -5.45
N PHE A 221 8.83 -21.23 -6.21
CA PHE A 221 8.67 -21.32 -7.67
C PHE A 221 9.28 -20.10 -8.37
N ASP A 222 8.48 -19.30 -9.06
CA ASP A 222 8.95 -18.08 -9.69
C ASP A 222 9.34 -17.03 -8.65
N THR A 223 10.34 -16.24 -8.97
CA THR A 223 10.93 -15.28 -8.06
C THR A 223 10.29 -13.90 -8.15
N GLU A 224 10.27 -13.20 -7.05
CA GLU A 224 9.78 -11.82 -6.92
C GLU A 224 10.93 -10.81 -6.88
N VAL A 225 11.75 -10.79 -7.94
CA VAL A 225 12.80 -9.78 -8.08
C VAL A 225 12.22 -8.56 -8.79
N TYR A 226 12.17 -7.43 -8.11
CA TYR A 226 11.62 -6.19 -8.65
C TYR A 226 12.64 -5.06 -8.58
N ASN A 227 12.65 -4.25 -9.65
CA ASN A 227 13.46 -3.04 -9.70
C ASN A 227 12.89 -1.90 -8.82
N LEU A 228 11.67 -2.04 -8.35
CA LEU A 228 11.02 -1.13 -7.42
C LEU A 228 11.22 -1.60 -5.97
N PRO A 229 11.07 -0.71 -4.99
CA PRO A 229 11.19 -1.07 -3.58
C PRO A 229 10.08 -2.01 -3.09
N SER A 230 8.94 -2.07 -3.77
CA SER A 230 7.75 -2.85 -3.40
C SER A 230 7.56 -4.11 -4.21
N TYR A 231 6.87 -5.11 -3.63
CA TYR A 231 6.36 -6.27 -4.34
C TYR A 231 5.15 -5.91 -5.22
N ALA A 232 4.93 -6.68 -6.29
CA ALA A 232 3.63 -6.72 -6.94
C ALA A 232 2.64 -7.47 -6.03
N GLY A 233 1.39 -7.01 -5.99
CA GLY A 233 0.30 -7.76 -5.36
C GLY A 233 -0.15 -8.90 -6.28
N ALA A 234 -0.92 -8.61 -7.33
CA ALA A 234 -1.44 -9.59 -8.26
C ALA A 234 -0.57 -9.72 -9.53
N ASN A 235 -0.34 -10.95 -9.99
CA ASN A 235 0.35 -11.26 -11.24
C ASN A 235 -0.59 -11.75 -12.34
N PHE A 236 -1.87 -11.99 -12.03
CA PHE A 236 -2.92 -12.39 -12.98
C PHE A 236 -2.55 -13.66 -13.81
N GLY A 237 -1.90 -14.63 -13.16
CA GLY A 237 -1.46 -15.86 -13.79
C GLY A 237 -0.23 -15.75 -14.70
N LYS A 238 0.52 -14.64 -14.63
CA LYS A 238 1.78 -14.45 -15.38
C LYS A 238 2.95 -15.15 -14.71
N LYS A 239 2.86 -15.46 -13.43
CA LYS A 239 3.87 -16.14 -12.61
C LYS A 239 3.23 -17.20 -11.73
N THR A 240 4.01 -18.22 -11.36
CA THR A 240 3.65 -19.20 -10.33
C THR A 240 4.41 -18.86 -9.07
N ILE A 241 3.75 -18.23 -8.10
CA ILE A 241 4.41 -17.77 -6.89
C ILE A 241 3.90 -18.55 -5.68
N LEU A 242 4.83 -19.00 -4.85
CA LEU A 242 4.63 -19.38 -3.46
C LEU A 242 5.81 -18.80 -2.69
N ALA A 243 5.54 -17.83 -1.84
CA ALA A 243 6.57 -17.11 -1.10
C ALA A 243 6.26 -17.17 0.39
N LEU A 244 7.24 -17.63 1.19
CA LEU A 244 7.21 -17.63 2.65
C LEU A 244 8.13 -16.51 3.15
N GLY A 245 7.60 -15.58 3.92
CA GLY A 245 8.34 -14.47 4.49
C GLY A 245 8.24 -14.41 6.00
N GLY A 246 9.26 -13.83 6.63
CA GLY A 246 9.25 -13.51 8.05
C GLY A 246 10.11 -12.30 8.33
N ALA A 247 9.73 -11.53 9.37
CA ALA A 247 10.48 -10.34 9.75
C ALA A 247 10.56 -10.20 11.28
N TYR A 248 11.62 -9.52 11.70
CA TYR A 248 11.83 -9.04 13.07
C TYR A 248 12.06 -7.53 13.04
N ASP A 249 11.53 -6.84 14.04
CA ASP A 249 11.57 -5.38 14.14
C ASP A 249 11.73 -4.99 15.61
N ALA A 250 12.74 -4.17 15.92
CA ALA A 250 13.05 -3.83 17.30
C ALA A 250 13.65 -2.43 17.43
N GLN A 251 13.33 -1.79 18.57
CA GLN A 251 13.98 -0.55 19.01
C GLN A 251 13.86 -0.41 20.53
N GLY A 252 14.99 -0.43 21.26
CA GLY A 252 14.96 -0.43 22.72
C GLY A 252 14.09 -1.58 23.27
N ASP A 253 13.06 -1.24 24.03
CA ASP A 253 12.12 -2.24 24.58
C ASP A 253 11.03 -2.66 23.59
N TYR A 254 10.81 -1.94 22.48
CA TYR A 254 9.86 -2.31 21.44
C TYR A 254 10.32 -3.53 20.69
N GLN A 255 9.39 -4.45 20.45
CA GLN A 255 9.60 -5.65 19.63
C GLN A 255 8.37 -5.97 18.77
N ALA A 256 8.61 -6.41 17.55
CA ALA A 256 7.58 -6.97 16.69
C ALA A 256 8.16 -8.10 15.85
N GLY A 257 7.29 -9.01 15.44
CA GLY A 257 7.63 -10.11 14.55
C GLY A 257 6.48 -10.37 13.58
N SER A 258 6.79 -10.89 12.40
CA SER A 258 5.78 -11.26 11.41
C SER A 258 6.15 -12.54 10.68
N ALA A 259 5.13 -13.24 10.21
CA ALA A 259 5.24 -14.31 9.24
C ALA A 259 4.13 -14.17 8.19
N ASP A 260 4.45 -14.42 6.93
CA ASP A 260 3.48 -14.37 5.85
C ASP A 260 3.76 -15.45 4.80
N LEU A 261 2.68 -15.99 4.22
CA LEU A 261 2.70 -16.90 3.09
C LEU A 261 1.85 -16.29 1.97
N PHE A 262 2.45 -16.06 0.82
CA PHE A 262 1.77 -15.56 -0.36
C PHE A 262 1.78 -16.60 -1.46
N ALA A 263 0.64 -16.78 -2.12
CA ALA A 263 0.47 -17.67 -3.26
C ALA A 263 -0.23 -16.93 -4.42
N ASP A 264 0.26 -17.10 -5.64
CA ASP A 264 -0.41 -16.70 -6.89
C ASP A 264 -0.13 -17.76 -7.94
N PHE A 265 -1.15 -18.59 -8.25
CA PHE A 265 -1.03 -19.73 -9.13
C PHE A 265 -1.86 -19.52 -10.41
N PRO A 266 -1.25 -19.63 -11.61
CA PRO A 266 -1.98 -19.67 -12.85
C PRO A 266 -2.88 -20.91 -12.93
N THR A 267 -4.04 -20.75 -13.52
CA THR A 267 -5.01 -21.81 -13.78
C THR A 267 -5.48 -21.76 -15.24
N GLY A 268 -6.23 -22.78 -15.70
CA GLY A 268 -6.80 -22.80 -17.04
C GLY A 268 -7.81 -21.66 -17.30
N PHE A 269 -8.40 -21.09 -16.24
CA PHE A 269 -9.37 -19.99 -16.33
C PHE A 269 -8.80 -18.62 -15.93
N GLY A 270 -7.60 -18.54 -15.38
CA GLY A 270 -6.98 -17.29 -14.91
C GLY A 270 -5.94 -17.53 -13.83
N SER A 271 -6.18 -17.08 -12.58
CA SER A 271 -5.30 -17.36 -11.44
C SER A 271 -6.08 -17.46 -10.13
N VAL A 272 -5.44 -18.09 -9.14
CA VAL A 272 -5.86 -18.09 -7.74
C VAL A 272 -4.76 -17.42 -6.92
N GLU A 273 -5.13 -16.43 -6.12
CA GLU A 273 -4.22 -15.68 -5.26
C GLU A 273 -4.69 -15.73 -3.82
N GLY A 274 -3.74 -15.77 -2.87
CA GLY A 274 -4.05 -15.70 -1.46
C GLY A 274 -2.85 -15.31 -0.61
N THR A 275 -3.15 -14.75 0.56
CA THR A 275 -2.15 -14.40 1.58
C THR A 275 -2.62 -14.89 2.94
N LEU A 276 -1.74 -15.53 3.69
CA LEU A 276 -1.85 -15.75 5.13
C LEU A 276 -0.81 -14.88 5.81
N ALA A 277 -1.19 -14.15 6.84
CA ALA A 277 -0.23 -13.34 7.58
C ALA A 277 -0.57 -13.32 9.07
N TRP A 278 0.49 -13.35 9.86
CA TRP A 278 0.48 -13.16 11.30
C TRP A 278 1.48 -12.09 11.68
N GLN A 279 1.13 -11.27 12.68
CA GLN A 279 2.04 -10.28 13.20
C GLN A 279 1.84 -10.09 14.71
N TYR A 280 2.95 -10.01 15.43
CA TYR A 280 3.04 -9.69 16.84
C TYR A 280 3.59 -8.27 17.02
N PHE A 281 3.05 -7.53 17.97
CA PHE A 281 3.53 -6.22 18.38
C PHE A 281 3.58 -6.11 19.90
N ASN A 282 4.64 -5.48 20.40
CA ASN A 282 4.72 -5.06 21.78
C ASN A 282 5.53 -3.76 21.89
N GLY A 283 4.84 -2.68 22.16
CA GLY A 283 5.47 -1.35 22.34
C GLY A 283 6.25 -1.21 23.65
N ASN A 284 5.94 -2.09 24.63
CA ASN A 284 6.54 -2.07 25.96
C ASN A 284 6.60 -0.64 26.57
N LYS A 285 7.75 -0.26 27.13
CA LYS A 285 7.96 1.07 27.72
C LYS A 285 8.25 2.14 26.68
N LEU A 286 8.75 1.76 25.49
CA LEU A 286 9.11 2.73 24.46
C LEU A 286 7.87 3.35 23.81
N ILE A 287 6.85 2.51 23.50
CA ILE A 287 5.64 2.94 22.80
C ILE A 287 4.42 2.46 23.58
N THR A 288 4.11 3.15 24.65
CA THR A 288 3.02 2.80 25.57
C THR A 288 1.64 2.82 24.91
N SER A 289 1.49 3.52 23.79
CA SER A 289 0.27 3.55 22.98
C SER A 289 0.10 2.30 22.10
N LEU A 290 1.10 1.41 22.04
CA LEU A 290 1.07 0.15 21.28
C LEU A 290 1.12 -1.04 22.26
N PRO A 291 0.00 -1.43 22.87
CA PRO A 291 -0.04 -2.55 23.78
C PRO A 291 0.22 -3.87 23.06
N GLU A 292 0.68 -4.85 23.82
CA GLU A 292 0.94 -6.19 23.31
C GLU A 292 -0.29 -6.79 22.64
N GLN A 293 -0.10 -7.26 21.40
CA GLN A 293 -1.16 -7.78 20.55
C GLN A 293 -0.65 -8.68 19.43
N ASN A 294 -1.54 -9.55 18.96
CA ASN A 294 -1.39 -10.31 17.73
C ASN A 294 -2.42 -9.83 16.71
N THR A 295 -2.03 -9.83 15.44
CA THR A 295 -2.93 -9.61 14.31
C THR A 295 -2.79 -10.75 13.32
N GLU A 296 -3.90 -11.21 12.78
CA GLU A 296 -3.96 -12.30 11.82
C GLU A 296 -4.80 -11.87 10.63
N SER A 297 -4.41 -12.31 9.44
CA SER A 297 -5.20 -12.07 8.25
C SER A 297 -5.10 -13.23 7.27
N VAL A 298 -6.23 -13.54 6.66
CA VAL A 298 -6.36 -14.49 5.57
C VAL A 298 -7.11 -13.80 4.45
N GLU A 299 -6.54 -13.83 3.25
CA GLU A 299 -7.24 -13.32 2.08
C GLU A 299 -7.05 -14.25 0.90
N ALA A 300 -8.06 -14.30 0.04
CA ALA A 300 -8.03 -15.07 -1.18
C ALA A 300 -8.88 -14.42 -2.27
N GLY A 301 -8.53 -14.69 -3.51
CA GLY A 301 -9.30 -14.29 -4.67
C GLY A 301 -9.02 -15.16 -5.88
N VAL A 302 -9.92 -15.12 -6.84
CA VAL A 302 -9.85 -15.90 -8.07
C VAL A 302 -10.03 -14.95 -9.25
N PHE A 303 -9.04 -14.85 -10.12
CA PHE A 303 -9.14 -14.05 -11.33
C PHE A 303 -9.65 -14.90 -12.49
N PHE A 304 -10.76 -14.50 -13.09
CA PHE A 304 -11.34 -15.11 -14.30
C PHE A 304 -10.95 -14.30 -15.53
N LYS A 305 -9.95 -14.78 -16.26
CA LYS A 305 -9.38 -14.10 -17.44
C LYS A 305 -10.40 -13.88 -18.55
N GLY A 306 -11.38 -14.79 -18.73
CA GLY A 306 -12.39 -14.70 -19.80
C GLY A 306 -13.35 -13.52 -19.66
N VAL A 307 -13.68 -13.15 -18.40
CA VAL A 307 -14.61 -12.05 -18.07
C VAL A 307 -13.91 -10.89 -17.37
N GLN A 308 -12.61 -11.01 -17.11
CA GLN A 308 -11.78 -9.98 -16.46
C GLN A 308 -12.31 -9.56 -15.07
N VAL A 309 -12.82 -10.51 -14.29
CA VAL A 309 -13.39 -10.27 -12.96
C VAL A 309 -12.69 -11.15 -11.95
N ALA A 310 -12.49 -10.61 -10.74
CA ALA A 310 -11.96 -11.36 -9.62
C ALA A 310 -12.82 -11.18 -8.36
N PRO A 311 -13.63 -12.16 -7.94
CA PRO A 311 -14.16 -12.23 -6.59
C PRO A 311 -13.02 -12.41 -5.58
N ILE A 312 -13.17 -11.74 -4.43
CA ILE A 312 -12.17 -11.68 -3.37
C ILE A 312 -12.83 -11.73 -2.01
N ALA A 313 -12.12 -12.26 -1.02
CA ALA A 313 -12.54 -12.29 0.38
C ALA A 313 -11.35 -12.09 1.31
N ARG A 314 -11.60 -11.50 2.49
CA ARG A 314 -10.62 -11.33 3.56
C ARG A 314 -11.29 -11.55 4.92
N TYR A 315 -10.56 -12.23 5.79
CA TYR A 315 -10.78 -12.22 7.23
C TYR A 315 -9.54 -11.63 7.91
N GLU A 316 -9.72 -10.77 8.88
CA GLU A 316 -8.63 -10.26 9.69
C GLU A 316 -9.09 -10.04 11.13
N GLU A 317 -8.18 -10.26 12.08
CA GLU A 317 -8.45 -10.01 13.48
C GLU A 317 -7.27 -9.39 14.22
N LYS A 318 -7.59 -8.75 15.33
CA LYS A 318 -6.65 -8.11 16.23
C LYS A 318 -6.99 -8.51 17.67
N ASN A 319 -6.04 -9.14 18.33
CA ASN A 319 -6.17 -9.68 19.68
C ASN A 319 -5.13 -9.08 20.61
N PHE A 320 -5.59 -8.39 21.65
CA PHE A 320 -4.75 -7.85 22.70
C PHE A 320 -4.50 -8.91 23.78
N THR A 321 -3.25 -9.08 24.19
CA THR A 321 -2.83 -10.09 25.15
C THR A 321 -3.20 -9.72 26.57
N LEU A 322 -3.03 -8.43 26.95
CA LEU A 322 -3.28 -7.97 28.30
C LEU A 322 -4.79 -7.90 28.61
N PRO A 323 -5.27 -8.44 29.75
CA PRO A 323 -6.71 -8.48 30.08
C PRO A 323 -7.40 -7.12 30.00
N GLY A 324 -6.76 -6.04 30.47
CA GLY A 324 -7.32 -4.70 30.40
C GLY A 324 -7.53 -4.13 28.98
N ASN A 325 -6.91 -4.70 27.97
CA ASN A 325 -7.02 -4.28 26.59
C ASN A 325 -7.90 -5.22 25.75
N GLN A 326 -8.29 -6.38 26.23
CA GLN A 326 -9.06 -7.37 25.44
C GLN A 326 -10.43 -6.87 25.00
N THR A 327 -11.00 -5.84 25.62
CA THR A 327 -12.24 -5.19 25.17
C THR A 327 -12.07 -4.50 23.81
N LYS A 328 -10.82 -4.22 23.39
CA LYS A 328 -10.46 -3.61 22.10
C LYS A 328 -10.22 -4.65 20.99
N ASN A 329 -10.38 -5.96 21.28
CA ASN A 329 -10.30 -6.99 20.26
C ASN A 329 -11.36 -6.75 19.20
N GLU A 330 -11.00 -7.00 17.96
CA GLU A 330 -11.85 -6.71 16.82
C GLU A 330 -11.51 -7.69 15.69
N HIS A 331 -12.51 -8.12 14.95
CA HIS A 331 -12.30 -8.84 13.70
C HIS A 331 -13.08 -8.20 12.56
N ARG A 332 -12.63 -8.46 11.34
CA ARG A 332 -13.23 -7.98 10.11
C ARG A 332 -13.43 -9.10 9.12
N VAL A 333 -14.58 -9.10 8.49
CA VAL A 333 -14.88 -9.95 7.34
C VAL A 333 -15.16 -9.04 6.16
N ALA A 334 -14.56 -9.33 5.04
CA ALA A 334 -14.79 -8.53 3.85
C ALA A 334 -14.91 -9.43 2.62
N VAL A 335 -15.78 -9.03 1.70
CA VAL A 335 -15.96 -9.67 0.40
C VAL A 335 -16.14 -8.62 -0.67
N GLY A 336 -15.78 -8.94 -1.89
CA GLY A 336 -15.90 -8.02 -2.99
C GLY A 336 -15.57 -8.65 -4.33
N PHE A 337 -15.50 -7.82 -5.33
CA PHE A 337 -14.98 -8.20 -6.63
C PHE A 337 -14.26 -7.03 -7.30
N ASN A 338 -13.28 -7.38 -8.13
CA ASN A 338 -12.59 -6.46 -8.98
C ASN A 338 -12.98 -6.71 -10.42
N TRP A 339 -13.14 -5.66 -11.21
CA TRP A 339 -13.31 -5.71 -12.65
C TRP A 339 -12.15 -5.00 -13.34
N TYR A 340 -11.52 -5.68 -14.29
CA TYR A 340 -10.36 -5.24 -15.06
C TYR A 340 -10.74 -5.14 -16.55
N PRO A 341 -11.38 -4.05 -17.00
CA PRO A 341 -11.98 -3.97 -18.33
C PRO A 341 -10.96 -4.06 -19.48
N TYR A 342 -9.69 -3.83 -19.20
CA TYR A 342 -8.64 -3.82 -20.22
C TYR A 342 -7.60 -4.91 -19.94
N GLN A 343 -7.64 -5.98 -20.74
CA GLN A 343 -6.64 -7.05 -20.69
C GLN A 343 -5.25 -6.50 -20.97
N LYS A 344 -4.23 -6.95 -20.23
CA LYS A 344 -2.83 -6.48 -20.19
C LYS A 344 -2.63 -5.13 -19.46
N PHE A 345 -3.71 -4.46 -19.04
CA PHE A 345 -3.68 -3.21 -18.33
C PHE A 345 -4.44 -3.28 -17.00
N GLU A 346 -4.46 -4.48 -16.38
CA GLU A 346 -5.26 -4.79 -15.20
C GLU A 346 -4.97 -3.81 -14.04
N ASN A 347 -3.69 -3.50 -13.80
CA ASN A 347 -3.32 -2.54 -12.77
C ASN A 347 -3.45 -1.07 -13.22
N ASN A 348 -3.48 -0.80 -14.52
CA ASN A 348 -3.57 0.56 -15.03
C ASN A 348 -4.97 1.17 -14.85
N PHE A 349 -6.00 0.37 -15.09
CA PHE A 349 -7.39 0.76 -14.84
C PHE A 349 -8.18 -0.43 -14.29
N ASN A 350 -8.79 -0.23 -13.12
CA ASN A 350 -9.70 -1.21 -12.54
C ASN A 350 -10.78 -0.54 -11.69
N ILE A 351 -11.85 -1.30 -11.47
CA ILE A 351 -12.93 -0.95 -10.57
C ILE A 351 -13.03 -2.06 -9.53
N LYS A 352 -13.07 -1.69 -8.25
CA LYS A 352 -13.22 -2.62 -7.13
C LYS A 352 -14.50 -2.28 -6.36
N VAL A 353 -15.26 -3.30 -6.04
CA VAL A 353 -16.46 -3.19 -5.20
C VAL A 353 -16.25 -4.05 -3.97
N TRP A 354 -16.48 -3.50 -2.80
CA TRP A 354 -16.09 -4.09 -1.54
C TRP A 354 -17.15 -3.85 -0.47
N TRP A 355 -17.50 -4.89 0.24
CA TRP A 355 -18.25 -4.82 1.47
C TRP A 355 -17.41 -5.37 2.62
N GLN A 356 -17.46 -4.72 3.76
CA GLN A 356 -16.74 -5.10 4.97
C GLN A 356 -17.64 -4.97 6.19
N LYS A 357 -17.55 -5.93 7.11
CA LYS A 357 -18.14 -5.86 8.44
C LYS A 357 -17.02 -5.82 9.48
N VAL A 358 -17.07 -4.82 10.35
CA VAL A 358 -16.16 -4.64 11.48
C VAL A 358 -16.90 -5.02 12.73
N THR A 359 -16.41 -6.00 13.47
CA THR A 359 -17.05 -6.53 14.69
C THR A 359 -16.09 -6.36 15.87
N PRO A 360 -16.28 -5.32 16.69
CA PRO A 360 -15.54 -5.16 17.93
C PRO A 360 -16.02 -6.18 18.97
N LYS A 361 -15.14 -6.59 19.88
CA LYS A 361 -15.52 -7.47 21.01
C LYS A 361 -16.57 -6.81 21.93
N VAL A 362 -16.51 -5.50 22.06
CA VAL A 362 -17.46 -4.68 22.82
C VAL A 362 -17.93 -3.54 21.94
N GLY A 363 -19.25 -3.41 21.77
CA GLY A 363 -19.85 -2.38 20.94
C GLY A 363 -20.65 -2.93 19.77
N TYR A 364 -21.15 -2.05 18.94
CA TYR A 364 -21.96 -2.37 17.78
C TYR A 364 -21.09 -2.71 16.56
N ALA A 365 -21.41 -3.80 15.88
CA ALA A 365 -20.75 -4.16 14.63
C ALA A 365 -21.23 -3.25 13.48
N THR A 366 -20.31 -2.70 12.73
CA THR A 366 -20.59 -1.76 11.64
C THR A 366 -20.29 -2.35 10.28
N ASN A 367 -21.02 -1.89 9.26
CA ASN A 367 -20.83 -2.26 7.87
C ASN A 367 -20.22 -1.09 7.09
N GLU A 368 -19.42 -1.42 6.09
CA GLU A 368 -18.84 -0.46 5.16
C GLU A 368 -18.98 -1.01 3.74
N PHE A 369 -19.40 -0.16 2.81
CA PHE A 369 -19.45 -0.48 1.39
C PHE A 369 -18.64 0.54 0.62
N THR A 370 -17.69 0.07 -0.19
CA THR A 370 -16.79 0.94 -0.93
C THR A 370 -16.73 0.55 -2.40
N VAL A 371 -16.77 1.55 -3.26
CA VAL A 371 -16.47 1.43 -4.69
C VAL A 371 -15.22 2.23 -4.98
N GLN A 372 -14.21 1.60 -5.56
CA GLN A 372 -12.98 2.24 -6.02
C GLN A 372 -12.88 2.26 -7.54
N MET A 373 -12.43 3.38 -8.08
CA MET A 373 -11.90 3.47 -9.44
C MET A 373 -10.42 3.83 -9.38
N GLN A 374 -9.59 3.08 -10.11
CA GLN A 374 -8.14 3.30 -10.16
C GLN A 374 -7.69 3.67 -11.56
N VAL A 375 -6.78 4.65 -11.62
CA VAL A 375 -5.90 4.90 -12.77
C VAL A 375 -4.47 4.85 -12.28
N PHE A 376 -3.64 4.01 -12.90
CA PHE A 376 -2.23 3.85 -12.57
C PHE A 376 -1.37 3.79 -13.83
N TYR A 377 -0.24 4.49 -13.78
CA TYR A 377 0.76 4.48 -14.84
C TYR A 377 2.15 4.70 -14.23
N PHE A 378 3.06 3.72 -14.42
CA PHE A 378 4.49 3.88 -14.06
C PHE A 378 5.38 2.79 -14.69
#